data_ae06dc280e621e12a707148590c4d09a
#
_entry.id   ae06dc280e621e12a707148590c4d09a
#
_cell.length_a   1.000
_cell.length_b   1.000
_cell.length_c   1.000
_cell.angle_alpha   90.00
_cell.angle_beta   90.00
_cell.angle_gamma   90.00
#
_symmetry.space_group_name_H-M   'P 1'
#
loop_
_entity.id
_entity.type
_entity.pdbx_description
1 polymer ?
#
loop_
_entity_poly.entity_id
_entity_poly.type
_entity_poly.pdbx_seq_one_letter_code
_entity_poly.pdbx_strand_id
1 'polypeptide(L)'
;CSGSLWVHKASHHFDLLNWWIDSDPESVYALGDLNHYGKNGTIRAENCRTCPHTDKCKFFFDITKNKNYMELYVANEKYDGYLRDGCVFKKDVSIFDKMAATIKYKNGVQVAYSLTTYSPYEGYRIAFNGTKGRMEAWIQESRPTSDANYDEIVLFKNFNKRQYIQIPFGTSGHGGGD
;
A
#
# COMPACT_ATOMS: atom_id res chain seq x y z
N CYS A 1 7.28 -13.27 8.08
CA CYS A 1 8.17 -12.28 7.47
C CYS A 1 7.79 -12.07 6.02
N SER A 2 7.47 -10.84 5.65
CA SER A 2 7.14 -10.46 4.27
C SER A 2 8.41 -10.05 3.53
N GLY A 3 8.52 -10.38 2.24
CA GLY A 3 9.64 -9.98 1.40
C GLY A 3 9.72 -8.49 1.10
N SER A 4 8.65 -7.77 1.26
CA SER A 4 8.46 -6.30 1.21
C SER A 4 6.99 -5.99 0.95
N LEU A 5 6.57 -4.72 1.03
CA LEU A 5 5.24 -4.32 0.56
C LEU A 5 5.04 -4.53 -0.95
N TRP A 6 6.11 -4.56 -1.71
CA TRP A 6 6.05 -4.90 -3.13
C TRP A 6 5.53 -6.32 -3.35
N VAL A 7 6.02 -7.30 -2.58
CA VAL A 7 5.57 -8.68 -2.68
C VAL A 7 4.22 -8.87 -1.97
N HIS A 8 4.03 -8.25 -0.81
CA HIS A 8 2.86 -8.50 0.03
C HIS A 8 1.61 -7.74 -0.43
N LYS A 9 1.74 -6.46 -0.77
CA LYS A 9 0.61 -5.57 -1.11
C LYS A 9 0.54 -5.30 -2.61
N ALA A 10 1.66 -4.93 -3.23
CA ALA A 10 1.66 -4.57 -4.65
C ALA A 10 1.43 -5.76 -5.59
N SER A 11 1.54 -7.01 -5.12
CA SER A 11 1.10 -8.18 -5.88
C SER A 11 -0.37 -8.08 -6.31
N HIS A 12 -1.24 -7.57 -5.43
CA HIS A 12 -2.64 -7.31 -5.75
C HIS A 12 -2.80 -6.21 -6.82
N HIS A 13 -1.99 -5.15 -6.74
CA HIS A 13 -2.02 -4.08 -7.74
C HIS A 13 -1.55 -4.58 -9.11
N PHE A 14 -0.51 -5.41 -9.17
CA PHE A 14 -0.04 -5.98 -10.43
C PHE A 14 -1.01 -7.00 -11.01
N ASP A 15 -1.70 -7.77 -10.17
CA ASP A 15 -2.77 -8.67 -10.59
C ASP A 15 -3.93 -7.89 -11.22
N LEU A 16 -4.40 -6.82 -10.56
CA LEU A 16 -5.42 -5.93 -11.12
C LEU A 16 -4.97 -5.30 -12.44
N LEU A 17 -3.72 -4.88 -12.57
CA LEU A 17 -3.20 -4.32 -13.82
C LEU A 17 -3.21 -5.36 -14.94
N ASN A 18 -2.77 -6.59 -14.69
CA ASN A 18 -2.79 -7.66 -15.66
C ASN A 18 -4.23 -7.96 -16.12
N TRP A 19 -5.17 -8.00 -15.17
CA TRP A 19 -6.59 -8.21 -15.47
C TRP A 19 -7.19 -7.08 -16.31
N TRP A 20 -6.98 -5.82 -15.94
CA TRP A 20 -7.54 -4.68 -16.67
C TRP A 20 -6.91 -4.46 -18.05
N ILE A 21 -5.63 -4.76 -18.20
CA ILE A 21 -4.88 -4.61 -19.45
C ILE A 21 -5.14 -5.80 -20.40
N ASP A 22 -5.57 -6.94 -19.84
CA ASP A 22 -5.79 -8.20 -20.55
C ASP A 22 -4.58 -8.62 -21.39
N SER A 23 -3.40 -8.58 -20.79
CA SER A 23 -2.14 -8.92 -21.44
C SER A 23 -1.06 -9.28 -20.42
N ASP A 24 -0.05 -10.02 -20.84
CA ASP A 24 1.11 -10.34 -20.02
C ASP A 24 2.16 -9.22 -20.06
N PRO A 25 2.90 -8.98 -18.97
CA PRO A 25 4.08 -8.12 -18.99
C PRO A 25 5.18 -8.75 -19.87
N GLU A 26 5.85 -7.91 -20.66
CA GLU A 26 6.97 -8.28 -21.53
C GLU A 26 8.31 -7.90 -20.89
N SER A 27 8.38 -6.71 -20.31
CA SER A 27 9.58 -6.21 -19.66
C SER A 27 9.27 -5.26 -18.52
N VAL A 28 10.17 -5.20 -17.53
CA VAL A 28 10.06 -4.32 -16.38
C VAL A 28 11.43 -3.70 -16.06
N TYR A 29 11.41 -2.42 -15.75
CA TYR A 29 12.51 -1.71 -15.11
C TYR A 29 12.02 -1.14 -13.78
N ALA A 30 12.74 -1.41 -12.70
CA ALA A 30 12.31 -1.02 -11.36
C ALA A 30 13.45 -0.46 -10.53
N LEU A 31 13.11 0.48 -9.66
CA LEU A 31 13.98 1.10 -8.66
C LEU A 31 13.35 0.99 -7.29
N GLY A 32 14.16 0.82 -6.27
CA GLY A 32 13.71 0.81 -4.88
C GLY A 32 14.78 1.37 -3.95
N ASP A 33 14.34 1.92 -2.82
CA ASP A 33 15.23 2.50 -1.83
C ASP A 33 14.63 2.47 -0.42
N LEU A 34 15.47 2.55 0.59
CA LEU A 34 15.10 2.65 2.00
C LEU A 34 15.46 4.05 2.50
N ASN A 35 14.48 4.96 2.53
CA ASN A 35 14.70 6.37 2.79
C ASN A 35 14.16 6.87 4.12
N HIS A 36 13.15 6.21 4.69
CA HIS A 36 12.44 6.68 5.89
C HIS A 36 12.63 5.75 7.08
N TYR A 37 12.41 4.46 6.89
CA TYR A 37 12.49 3.45 7.95
C TYR A 37 13.91 2.92 8.16
N GLY A 38 14.05 1.94 9.04
CA GLY A 38 15.31 1.25 9.30
C GLY A 38 16.37 2.19 9.87
N LYS A 39 17.56 2.16 9.28
CA LYS A 39 18.71 2.96 9.67
C LYS A 39 18.49 4.49 9.67
N ASN A 40 17.46 4.96 8.98
CA ASN A 40 17.20 6.40 8.80
C ASN A 40 16.49 7.03 10.01
N GLY A 41 15.92 6.24 10.92
CA GLY A 41 15.36 6.77 12.17
C GLY A 41 16.41 7.20 13.17
N THR A 42 16.11 8.24 13.94
CA THR A 42 17.00 8.78 14.98
C THR A 42 16.84 8.06 16.31
N ILE A 43 15.66 7.50 16.59
CA ILE A 43 15.33 6.73 17.80
C ILE A 43 14.99 5.30 17.41
N ARG A 44 15.40 4.34 18.23
CA ARG A 44 15.13 2.92 17.95
C ARG A 44 15.18 2.06 19.20
N ALA A 45 14.51 0.91 19.12
CA ALA A 45 14.54 -0.16 20.11
C ALA A 45 14.37 -1.50 19.40
N GLU A 46 14.29 -2.61 20.12
CA GLU A 46 13.94 -3.91 19.56
C GLU A 46 12.45 -3.95 19.16
N ASN A 47 11.58 -3.51 20.06
CA ASN A 47 10.14 -3.45 19.86
C ASN A 47 9.52 -2.29 20.64
N CYS A 48 8.23 -2.02 20.46
CA CYS A 48 7.53 -0.93 21.14
C CYS A 48 7.33 -1.19 22.64
N ARG A 49 7.09 -2.43 23.07
CA ARG A 49 6.85 -2.79 24.49
C ARG A 49 8.06 -2.48 25.39
N THR A 50 9.26 -2.62 24.87
CA THR A 50 10.50 -2.38 25.64
C THR A 50 11.19 -1.08 25.25
N CYS A 51 10.55 -0.24 24.43
CA CYS A 51 11.15 1.00 23.94
C CYS A 51 11.18 2.09 25.01
N PRO A 52 12.33 2.71 25.28
CA PRO A 52 12.41 3.84 26.23
C PRO A 52 11.96 5.19 25.64
N HIS A 53 11.50 5.22 24.37
CA HIS A 53 11.16 6.44 23.63
C HIS A 53 9.67 6.52 23.25
N THR A 54 8.81 5.87 24.01
CA THR A 54 7.37 5.75 23.67
C THR A 54 6.66 7.11 23.59
N ASP A 55 7.04 8.04 24.43
CA ASP A 55 6.51 9.41 24.51
C ASP A 55 6.91 10.31 23.33
N LYS A 56 8.04 10.00 22.68
CA LYS A 56 8.60 10.80 21.57
C LYS A 56 8.40 10.16 20.20
N CYS A 57 8.00 8.88 20.17
CA CYS A 57 7.88 8.13 18.92
C CYS A 57 6.48 8.24 18.34
N LYS A 58 6.35 8.88 17.17
CA LYS A 58 5.07 8.96 16.43
C LYS A 58 4.59 7.61 15.92
N PHE A 59 5.46 6.60 15.85
CA PHE A 59 5.16 5.23 15.41
C PHE A 59 4.93 4.28 16.59
N PHE A 60 4.88 4.81 17.83
CA PHE A 60 4.63 3.97 18.99
C PHE A 60 3.30 3.23 18.85
N PHE A 61 3.37 1.92 19.01
CA PHE A 61 2.23 1.03 18.95
C PHE A 61 2.16 0.20 20.24
N ASP A 62 1.17 0.51 21.07
CA ASP A 62 0.92 -0.26 22.30
C ASP A 62 0.11 -1.51 21.99
N ILE A 63 0.82 -2.59 21.66
CA ILE A 63 0.20 -3.88 21.32
C ILE A 63 -0.58 -4.47 22.50
N THR A 64 -0.24 -4.10 23.76
CA THR A 64 -0.87 -4.65 24.97
C THR A 64 -2.34 -4.24 25.10
N LYS A 65 -2.76 -3.18 24.44
CA LYS A 65 -4.14 -2.71 24.40
C LYS A 65 -5.04 -3.52 23.46
N ASN A 66 -4.48 -4.41 22.65
CA ASN A 66 -5.23 -5.25 21.73
C ASN A 66 -5.14 -6.71 22.14
N LYS A 67 -6.23 -7.23 22.72
CA LYS A 67 -6.31 -8.62 23.20
C LYS A 67 -6.01 -9.64 22.10
N ASN A 68 -6.57 -9.43 20.90
CA ASN A 68 -6.32 -10.35 19.77
C ASN A 68 -4.85 -10.38 19.38
N TYR A 69 -4.17 -9.22 19.39
CA TYR A 69 -2.74 -9.18 19.07
C TYR A 69 -1.88 -9.82 20.18
N MET A 70 -2.29 -9.70 21.43
CA MET A 70 -1.62 -10.40 22.53
C MET A 70 -1.75 -11.92 22.40
N GLU A 71 -2.92 -12.42 22.05
CA GLU A 71 -3.17 -13.86 21.90
C GLU A 71 -2.57 -14.43 20.60
N LEU A 72 -2.70 -13.73 19.46
CA LEU A 72 -2.26 -14.23 18.16
C LEU A 72 -0.76 -14.05 17.92
N TYR A 73 -0.16 -12.97 18.42
CA TYR A 73 1.25 -12.66 18.12
C TYR A 73 2.14 -12.79 19.36
N VAL A 74 1.87 -12.05 20.42
CA VAL A 74 2.77 -12.01 21.58
C VAL A 74 2.91 -13.38 22.25
N ALA A 75 1.81 -14.10 22.44
CA ALA A 75 1.82 -15.45 23.04
C ALA A 75 2.58 -16.47 22.17
N ASN A 76 2.75 -16.19 20.88
CA ASN A 76 3.35 -17.10 19.90
C ASN A 76 4.77 -16.71 19.47
N GLU A 77 5.31 -15.58 19.91
CA GLU A 77 6.68 -15.13 19.59
C GLU A 77 7.75 -16.20 19.87
N LYS A 78 7.53 -17.04 20.86
CA LYS A 78 8.44 -18.14 21.22
C LYS A 78 8.58 -19.23 20.15
N TYR A 79 7.66 -19.31 19.18
CA TYR A 79 7.68 -20.34 18.13
C TYR A 79 8.40 -19.87 16.86
N ASP A 80 8.26 -18.61 16.49
CA ASP A 80 8.79 -18.08 15.23
C ASP A 80 9.67 -16.83 15.39
N GLY A 81 9.72 -16.26 16.60
CA GLY A 81 10.49 -15.02 16.87
C GLY A 81 9.88 -13.77 16.25
N TYR A 82 8.66 -13.82 15.71
CA TYR A 82 8.04 -12.68 15.06
C TYR A 82 7.50 -11.67 16.09
N LEU A 83 8.09 -10.49 16.11
CA LEU A 83 7.66 -9.36 16.93
C LEU A 83 6.70 -8.47 16.12
N ARG A 84 5.40 -8.55 16.38
CA ARG A 84 4.37 -7.74 15.69
C ARG A 84 4.54 -6.25 15.97
N ASP A 85 5.03 -5.88 17.14
CA ASP A 85 5.39 -4.52 17.56
C ASP A 85 6.88 -4.19 17.37
N GLY A 86 7.55 -4.92 16.47
CA GLY A 86 8.95 -4.68 16.11
C GLY A 86 9.18 -3.24 15.67
N CYS A 87 10.27 -2.63 16.13
CA CYS A 87 10.56 -1.24 15.81
C CYS A 87 10.84 -1.06 14.31
N VAL A 88 10.11 -0.16 13.67
CA VAL A 88 10.29 0.15 12.24
C VAL A 88 11.63 0.82 11.92
N PHE A 89 12.35 1.29 12.95
CA PHE A 89 13.67 1.91 12.84
C PHE A 89 14.83 1.00 13.27
N LYS A 90 14.62 -0.32 13.35
CA LYS A 90 15.73 -1.26 13.55
C LYS A 90 16.71 -1.16 12.40
N LYS A 91 18.01 -1.30 12.72
CA LYS A 91 19.07 -1.21 11.70
C LYS A 91 19.06 -2.37 10.68
N ASP A 92 18.51 -3.49 11.08
CA ASP A 92 18.38 -4.70 10.26
C ASP A 92 17.19 -4.66 9.30
N VAL A 93 16.32 -3.64 9.36
CA VAL A 93 15.31 -3.40 8.35
C VAL A 93 15.99 -3.04 7.04
N SER A 94 15.88 -3.94 6.06
CA SER A 94 16.53 -3.84 4.75
C SER A 94 15.55 -3.76 3.57
N ILE A 95 14.24 -3.90 3.83
CA ILE A 95 13.22 -3.82 2.79
C ILE A 95 12.98 -2.37 2.36
N PHE A 96 12.79 -2.16 1.07
CA PHE A 96 12.54 -0.84 0.51
C PHE A 96 11.23 -0.25 1.02
N ASP A 97 11.21 1.04 1.24
CA ASP A 97 10.03 1.81 1.66
C ASP A 97 9.52 2.78 0.58
N LYS A 98 10.27 2.90 -0.51
CA LYS A 98 9.92 3.66 -1.71
C LYS A 98 10.35 2.88 -2.95
N MET A 99 9.43 2.67 -3.88
CA MET A 99 9.66 1.85 -5.07
C MET A 99 8.92 2.42 -6.27
N ALA A 100 9.49 2.24 -7.46
CA ALA A 100 8.87 2.60 -8.73
C ALA A 100 9.19 1.56 -9.80
N ALA A 101 8.27 1.36 -10.74
CA ALA A 101 8.47 0.48 -11.88
C ALA A 101 7.86 1.07 -13.16
N THR A 102 8.53 0.83 -14.28
CA THR A 102 7.95 0.98 -15.61
C THR A 102 7.82 -0.42 -16.22
N ILE A 103 6.62 -0.75 -16.70
CA ILE A 103 6.29 -2.07 -17.22
C ILE A 103 5.78 -1.92 -18.66
N LYS A 104 6.31 -2.70 -19.58
CA LYS A 104 5.80 -2.83 -20.93
C LYS A 104 5.05 -4.16 -21.06
N TYR A 105 3.84 -4.12 -21.59
CA TYR A 105 3.00 -5.28 -21.87
C TYR A 105 3.10 -5.72 -23.32
N LYS A 106 2.83 -7.00 -23.60
CA LYS A 106 2.90 -7.59 -24.95
C LYS A 106 1.99 -6.90 -25.96
N ASN A 107 0.83 -6.38 -25.51
CA ASN A 107 -0.11 -5.61 -26.34
C ASN A 107 0.30 -4.15 -26.57
N GLY A 108 1.48 -3.74 -26.09
CA GLY A 108 2.05 -2.39 -26.25
C GLY A 108 1.66 -1.39 -25.16
N VAL A 109 0.80 -1.76 -24.21
CA VAL A 109 0.47 -0.89 -23.06
C VAL A 109 1.72 -0.68 -22.18
N GLN A 110 1.88 0.54 -21.71
CA GLN A 110 2.95 0.91 -20.78
C GLN A 110 2.37 1.39 -19.46
N VAL A 111 2.93 0.92 -18.36
CA VAL A 111 2.53 1.29 -17.00
C VAL A 111 3.68 1.97 -16.28
N ALA A 112 3.40 3.10 -15.64
CA ALA A 112 4.25 3.71 -14.64
C ALA A 112 3.61 3.47 -13.26
N TYR A 113 4.33 2.78 -12.38
CA TYR A 113 3.87 2.42 -11.04
C TYR A 113 4.80 3.01 -9.98
N SER A 114 4.24 3.49 -8.88
CA SER A 114 5.02 3.87 -7.70
C SER A 114 4.32 3.45 -6.42
N LEU A 115 5.12 3.07 -5.41
CA LEU A 115 4.66 2.70 -4.09
C LEU A 115 5.52 3.40 -3.03
N THR A 116 4.86 4.04 -2.07
CA THR A 116 5.48 4.66 -0.91
C THR A 116 4.81 4.15 0.35
N THR A 117 5.59 3.63 1.31
CA THR A 117 5.06 2.96 2.51
C THR A 117 4.82 3.91 3.68
N TYR A 118 5.30 5.13 3.60
CA TYR A 118 5.15 6.19 4.61
C TYR A 118 4.17 7.29 4.18
N SER A 119 3.21 6.93 3.36
CA SER A 119 2.08 7.79 2.98
C SER A 119 1.14 8.03 4.18
N PRO A 120 0.47 9.18 4.28
CA PRO A 120 -0.42 9.50 5.41
C PRO A 120 -1.71 8.67 5.44
N TYR A 121 -2.04 7.99 4.36
CA TYR A 121 -3.21 7.10 4.25
C TYR A 121 -2.93 5.93 3.31
N GLU A 122 -3.70 4.85 3.44
CA GLU A 122 -3.69 3.71 2.53
C GLU A 122 -4.67 3.94 1.39
N GLY A 123 -4.21 3.71 0.16
CA GLY A 123 -5.00 3.89 -1.05
C GLY A 123 -4.12 4.12 -2.27
N TYR A 124 -4.75 4.31 -3.42
CA TYR A 124 -4.02 4.55 -4.66
C TYR A 124 -4.79 5.46 -5.62
N ARG A 125 -4.04 6.08 -6.51
CA ARG A 125 -4.57 6.79 -7.68
C ARG A 125 -4.22 6.00 -8.92
N ILE A 126 -5.18 5.85 -9.81
CA ILE A 126 -4.97 5.18 -11.08
C ILE A 126 -5.52 6.03 -12.22
N ALA A 127 -4.83 6.00 -13.36
CA ALA A 127 -5.27 6.66 -14.56
C ALA A 127 -4.97 5.78 -15.78
N PHE A 128 -5.96 5.67 -16.68
CA PHE A 128 -5.83 5.01 -17.96
C PHE A 128 -5.94 6.06 -19.07
N ASN A 129 -4.94 6.14 -19.93
CA ASN A 129 -4.98 6.96 -21.15
C ASN A 129 -5.20 6.06 -22.35
N GLY A 130 -6.27 6.31 -23.08
CA GLY A 130 -6.59 5.59 -24.31
C GLY A 130 -6.86 6.57 -25.47
N THR A 131 -6.94 6.05 -26.66
CA THR A 131 -7.20 6.86 -27.88
C THR A 131 -8.58 7.52 -27.90
N LYS A 132 -9.51 7.06 -27.08
CA LYS A 132 -10.89 7.57 -26.98
C LYS A 132 -11.11 8.48 -25.76
N GLY A 133 -10.11 8.63 -24.89
CA GLY A 133 -10.24 9.43 -23.68
C GLY A 133 -9.33 8.97 -22.56
N ARG A 134 -9.63 9.48 -21.37
CA ARG A 134 -8.90 9.20 -20.12
C ARG A 134 -9.88 8.81 -19.02
N MET A 135 -9.51 7.85 -18.19
CA MET A 135 -10.24 7.48 -16.97
C MET A 135 -9.30 7.68 -15.77
N GLU A 136 -9.84 8.20 -14.71
CA GLU A 136 -9.11 8.40 -13.44
C GLU A 136 -9.95 7.90 -12.29
N ALA A 137 -9.29 7.33 -11.27
CA ALA A 137 -9.91 7.00 -9.98
C ALA A 137 -8.94 7.28 -8.84
N TRP A 138 -9.51 7.66 -7.69
CA TRP A 138 -8.80 7.78 -6.44
C TRP A 138 -9.47 6.89 -5.40
N ILE A 139 -8.85 5.76 -5.13
CA ILE A 139 -9.33 4.78 -4.17
C ILE A 139 -8.62 5.01 -2.84
N GLN A 140 -9.38 5.21 -1.77
CA GLN A 140 -8.90 5.40 -0.41
C GLN A 140 -9.37 4.23 0.46
N GLU A 141 -8.50 3.31 0.78
CA GLU A 141 -8.80 2.15 1.64
C GLU A 141 -8.94 2.58 3.10
N SER A 142 -8.09 3.49 3.56
CA SER A 142 -8.25 4.19 4.84
C SER A 142 -8.52 5.67 4.58
N ARG A 143 -9.59 6.21 5.16
CA ARG A 143 -10.15 7.52 4.80
C ARG A 143 -10.04 8.53 5.91
N PRO A 144 -8.88 9.11 6.14
CA PRO A 144 -8.73 10.09 7.21
C PRO A 144 -9.40 11.45 6.90
N THR A 145 -9.77 11.71 5.65
CA THR A 145 -10.14 13.06 5.19
C THR A 145 -11.39 13.14 4.32
N SER A 146 -12.11 12.04 4.10
CA SER A 146 -13.31 12.03 3.24
C SER A 146 -14.51 11.45 3.97
N ASP A 147 -15.59 12.23 4.03
CA ASP A 147 -16.91 11.78 4.51
C ASP A 147 -17.74 11.12 3.40
N ALA A 148 -17.20 11.00 2.19
CA ALA A 148 -17.89 10.35 1.08
C ALA A 148 -18.04 8.85 1.35
N ASN A 149 -19.21 8.32 1.05
CA ASN A 149 -19.55 6.90 1.14
C ASN A 149 -19.48 6.17 -0.20
N TYR A 150 -18.69 6.71 -1.15
CA TYR A 150 -18.47 6.16 -2.47
C TYR A 150 -17.05 6.44 -2.95
N ASP A 151 -16.55 5.63 -3.88
CA ASP A 151 -15.42 5.95 -4.74
C ASP A 151 -15.91 6.61 -6.02
N GLU A 152 -15.07 7.45 -6.62
CA GLU A 152 -15.41 8.17 -7.84
C GLU A 152 -14.48 7.80 -8.98
N ILE A 153 -15.07 7.49 -10.13
CA ILE A 153 -14.38 7.39 -11.41
C ILE A 153 -14.72 8.62 -12.23
N VAL A 154 -13.70 9.29 -12.74
CA VAL A 154 -13.86 10.42 -13.66
C VAL A 154 -13.48 9.97 -15.05
N LEU A 155 -14.43 10.07 -15.99
CA LEU A 155 -14.23 9.72 -17.40
C LEU A 155 -14.18 10.99 -18.25
N PHE A 156 -13.07 11.18 -18.96
CA PHE A 156 -12.85 12.25 -19.93
C PHE A 156 -12.89 11.63 -21.33
N LYS A 157 -13.98 11.77 -22.04
CA LYS A 157 -14.06 11.41 -23.46
C LYS A 157 -13.51 12.55 -24.31
N ASN A 158 -12.81 12.23 -25.39
CA ASN A 158 -12.29 13.24 -26.31
C ASN A 158 -13.43 14.15 -26.80
N PHE A 159 -13.19 15.46 -26.74
CA PHE A 159 -14.12 16.52 -27.17
C PHE A 159 -15.48 16.56 -26.44
N ASN A 160 -15.64 15.84 -25.33
CA ASN A 160 -16.87 15.78 -24.55
C ASN A 160 -16.66 16.30 -23.13
N LYS A 161 -17.78 16.57 -22.42
CA LYS A 161 -17.78 16.91 -20.99
C LYS A 161 -17.33 15.71 -20.15
N ARG A 162 -16.76 16.00 -19.00
CA ARG A 162 -16.44 15.01 -17.96
C ARG A 162 -17.71 14.28 -17.49
N GLN A 163 -17.58 12.99 -17.23
CA GLN A 163 -18.60 12.18 -16.59
C GLN A 163 -18.03 11.71 -15.25
N TYR A 164 -18.87 11.76 -14.22
CA TYR A 164 -18.56 11.28 -12.88
C TYR A 164 -19.40 10.04 -12.62
N ILE A 165 -18.76 8.96 -12.20
CA ILE A 165 -19.41 7.69 -11.86
C ILE A 165 -19.10 7.44 -10.39
N GLN A 166 -20.13 7.44 -9.56
CA GLN A 166 -20.02 7.16 -8.14
C GLN A 166 -20.28 5.68 -7.90
N ILE A 167 -19.38 5.02 -7.17
CA ILE A 167 -19.46 3.61 -6.80
C ILE A 167 -19.66 3.56 -5.29
N PRO A 168 -20.87 3.26 -4.80
CA PRO A 168 -21.13 3.13 -3.37
C PRO A 168 -20.26 2.03 -2.76
N PHE A 169 -19.86 2.22 -1.49
CA PHE A 169 -19.11 1.18 -0.79
C PHE A 169 -19.98 -0.02 -0.51
N GLY A 170 -19.42 -1.19 -0.72
CA GLY A 170 -19.98 -2.44 -0.22
C GLY A 170 -19.93 -2.48 1.31
N THR A 171 -20.90 -3.18 1.91
CA THR A 171 -20.95 -3.43 3.36
C THR A 171 -20.20 -4.68 3.78
N SER A 172 -19.72 -5.50 2.83
CA SER A 172 -18.91 -6.70 3.04
C SER A 172 -17.41 -6.39 2.96
N GLY A 173 -16.57 -7.34 3.39
CA GLY A 173 -15.11 -7.24 3.31
C GLY A 173 -14.61 -7.05 1.87
N HIS A 174 -13.35 -6.64 1.72
CA HIS A 174 -12.68 -6.40 0.43
C HIS A 174 -13.51 -5.56 -0.57
N GLY A 175 -14.25 -4.55 -0.06
CA GLY A 175 -15.08 -3.69 -0.90
C GLY A 175 -16.28 -4.38 -1.55
N GLY A 176 -16.68 -5.56 -1.05
CA GLY A 176 -17.79 -6.33 -1.60
C GLY A 176 -17.34 -7.45 -2.56
N GLY A 177 -16.07 -7.77 -2.57
CA GLY A 177 -15.49 -8.83 -3.41
C GLY A 177 -15.57 -10.24 -2.82
N ASP A 178 -16.04 -10.38 -1.57
CA ASP A 178 -16.20 -11.66 -0.89
C ASP A 178 -17.54 -12.32 -1.21
#